data_929efe056a76447ab1d27c7eb18573f2
#
_entry.id   929efe056a76447ab1d27c7eb18573f2
#
_cell.length_a   1.000
_cell.length_b   1.000
_cell.length_c   1.000
_cell.angle_alpha   90.00
_cell.angle_beta   90.00
_cell.angle_gamma   90.00
#
_symmetry.space_group_name_H-M   'P 1'
#
loop_
_entity.id
_entity.type
_entity.pdbx_description
1 polymer ?
#
loop_
_entity_poly.entity_id
_entity_poly.type
_entity_poly.pdbx_seq_one_letter_code
_entity_poly.pdbx_strand_id
1 'polypeptide(L)'
;LQPIIDGEVRSSFAMTEPAPGGGSDPGMIQTTATRHNGKWVINGRKWYITGAGEAGHFILIAKTGSDVRSGLTAFLFHRDDPGWRIERRIGIMGPEEHGGHCELIFDGMTLDDDRMLMGEGQGLKVTQIRLGLARLTHCMRWLGLARRAVAIAADYAANRQGFGIRLADRESIQIKLGQAAMDIEMGRVMVMRAAWRIEQGSKARQDISIAKIHVSQLLNRVTSDAIQICGARGYSKDTVLELSLIHISEPTRPTP
;
A
#
# COMPACT_ATOMS: atom_id res chain seq x y z
N LEU A 1 -13.01 -10.62 15.00
CA LEU A 1 -12.13 -10.94 13.85
C LEU A 1 -12.85 -11.74 12.76
N GLN A 2 -13.84 -12.60 13.12
CA GLN A 2 -14.48 -13.47 12.15
C GLN A 2 -15.11 -12.71 10.97
N PRO A 3 -15.87 -11.60 11.17
CA PRO A 3 -16.47 -10.86 10.03
C PRO A 3 -15.42 -10.26 9.07
N ILE A 4 -14.21 -9.95 9.57
CA ILE A 4 -13.09 -9.49 8.71
C ILE A 4 -12.54 -10.66 7.88
N ILE A 5 -12.42 -11.84 8.49
CA ILE A 5 -11.94 -13.07 7.82
C ILE A 5 -12.92 -13.49 6.73
N ASP A 6 -14.22 -13.43 7.03
CA ASP A 6 -15.31 -13.77 6.11
C ASP A 6 -15.53 -12.72 5.01
N GLY A 7 -14.82 -11.57 5.09
CA GLY A 7 -14.92 -10.48 4.11
C GLY A 7 -16.20 -9.64 4.23
N GLU A 8 -16.99 -9.81 5.29
CA GLU A 8 -18.21 -9.05 5.56
C GLU A 8 -17.91 -7.62 5.99
N VAL A 9 -16.79 -7.42 6.68
CA VAL A 9 -16.36 -6.12 7.21
C VAL A 9 -14.93 -5.81 6.79
N ARG A 10 -14.72 -4.58 6.36
CA ARG A 10 -13.37 -4.06 6.01
C ARG A 10 -12.76 -3.33 7.19
N SER A 11 -11.43 -3.27 7.20
CA SER A 11 -10.67 -2.50 8.18
C SER A 11 -9.74 -1.50 7.49
N SER A 12 -9.48 -0.37 8.17
CA SER A 12 -8.54 0.66 7.70
C SER A 12 -7.48 0.95 8.75
N PHE A 13 -6.32 1.43 8.28
CA PHE A 13 -5.18 1.75 9.12
C PHE A 13 -4.93 3.27 9.09
N ALA A 14 -5.30 3.94 10.18
CA ALA A 14 -5.25 5.39 10.32
C ALA A 14 -3.92 5.82 10.96
N MET A 15 -2.89 6.06 10.12
CA MET A 15 -1.56 6.43 10.61
C MET A 15 -1.10 7.77 10.06
N THR A 16 -1.11 7.95 8.74
CA THR A 16 -0.53 9.12 8.07
C THR A 16 -1.32 10.40 8.33
N GLU A 17 -0.62 11.54 8.39
CA GLU A 17 -1.18 12.85 8.72
C GLU A 17 -0.76 13.93 7.72
N PRO A 18 -1.58 14.98 7.53
CA PRO A 18 -1.14 16.17 6.81
C PRO A 18 -0.04 16.90 7.59
N ALA A 19 0.72 17.75 6.89
CA ALA A 19 1.72 18.61 7.54
C ALA A 19 1.06 19.47 8.64
N PRO A 20 1.76 19.68 9.79
CA PRO A 20 3.15 19.29 10.12
C PRO A 20 3.31 17.85 10.61
N GLY A 21 2.27 17.02 10.53
CA GLY A 21 2.33 15.62 10.93
C GLY A 21 3.09 14.73 9.95
N GLY A 22 3.22 13.45 10.30
CA GLY A 22 4.04 12.50 9.58
C GLY A 22 3.29 11.65 8.55
N GLY A 23 3.88 11.51 7.37
CA GLY A 23 3.52 10.44 6.44
C GLY A 23 4.39 9.20 6.66
N SER A 24 5.69 9.34 6.41
CA SER A 24 6.68 8.27 6.52
C SER A 24 7.42 8.21 7.84
N ASP A 25 7.50 9.33 8.53
CA ASP A 25 8.18 9.44 9.81
C ASP A 25 7.16 9.35 10.97
N PRO A 26 7.13 8.23 11.70
CA PRO A 26 6.23 8.08 12.86
C PRO A 26 6.49 9.10 13.97
N GLY A 27 7.71 9.61 14.05
CA GLY A 27 8.10 10.62 15.05
C GLY A 27 7.38 11.96 14.87
N MET A 28 6.85 12.22 13.67
CA MET A 28 6.11 13.44 13.34
C MET A 28 4.60 13.35 13.62
N ILE A 29 4.09 12.23 14.12
CA ILE A 29 2.66 12.08 14.42
C ILE A 29 2.21 13.13 15.42
N GLN A 30 1.16 13.88 15.09
CA GLN A 30 0.56 14.95 15.90
C GLN A 30 -0.75 14.53 16.56
N THR A 31 -1.48 13.55 16.01
CA THR A 31 -2.69 13.02 16.66
C THR A 31 -2.34 12.51 18.04
N THR A 32 -2.99 13.07 19.07
CA THR A 32 -2.74 12.75 20.47
C THR A 32 -3.81 11.85 21.05
N ALA A 33 -3.44 11.03 22.01
CA ALA A 33 -4.33 10.36 22.93
C ALA A 33 -3.88 10.66 24.36
N THR A 34 -4.71 11.36 25.11
CA THR A 34 -4.44 11.77 26.50
C THR A 34 -5.43 11.13 27.46
N ARG A 35 -5.00 10.77 28.66
CA ARG A 35 -5.90 10.21 29.67
C ARG A 35 -6.72 11.31 30.34
N HIS A 36 -8.05 11.10 30.36
CA HIS A 36 -8.99 11.94 31.09
C HIS A 36 -10.10 11.07 31.68
N ASN A 37 -10.32 11.14 32.98
CA ASN A 37 -11.35 10.37 33.73
C ASN A 37 -11.33 8.85 33.41
N GLY A 38 -10.14 8.26 33.36
CA GLY A 38 -9.96 6.82 33.13
C GLY A 38 -10.11 6.37 31.67
N LYS A 39 -10.36 7.29 30.74
CA LYS A 39 -10.46 7.02 29.30
C LYS A 39 -9.37 7.72 28.52
N TRP A 40 -9.12 7.25 27.31
CA TRP A 40 -8.29 7.93 26.31
C TRP A 40 -9.14 8.92 25.53
N VAL A 41 -8.74 10.18 25.51
CA VAL A 41 -9.34 11.23 24.68
C VAL A 41 -8.43 11.50 23.50
N ILE A 42 -8.93 11.31 22.28
CA ILE A 42 -8.18 11.37 21.04
C ILE A 42 -8.56 12.61 20.26
N ASN A 43 -7.54 13.39 19.87
CA ASN A 43 -7.68 14.56 19.04
C ASN A 43 -6.63 14.56 17.94
N GLY A 44 -7.03 14.92 16.72
CA GLY A 44 -6.10 15.03 15.61
C GLY A 44 -6.72 14.79 14.24
N ARG A 45 -5.84 14.60 13.27
CA ARG A 45 -6.22 14.49 11.86
C ARG A 45 -5.38 13.43 11.16
N LYS A 46 -6.04 12.58 10.40
CA LYS A 46 -5.41 11.55 9.56
C LYS A 46 -5.82 11.75 8.11
N TRP A 47 -4.93 11.46 7.17
CA TRP A 47 -5.25 11.54 5.76
C TRP A 47 -4.71 10.38 4.95
N TYR A 48 -5.18 10.25 3.69
CA TYR A 48 -4.90 9.12 2.82
C TYR A 48 -5.19 7.77 3.48
N ILE A 49 -6.27 7.72 4.27
CA ILE A 49 -6.69 6.49 4.92
C ILE A 49 -7.50 5.65 3.95
N THR A 50 -6.82 4.67 3.38
CA THR A 50 -7.34 3.80 2.33
C THR A 50 -8.49 2.95 2.85
N GLY A 51 -9.60 2.94 2.10
CA GLY A 51 -10.78 2.13 2.41
C GLY A 51 -11.66 2.66 3.52
N ALA A 52 -11.34 3.82 4.12
CA ALA A 52 -12.07 4.36 5.27
C ALA A 52 -13.56 4.64 4.99
N GLY A 53 -13.91 4.95 3.73
CA GLY A 53 -15.30 5.17 3.34
C GLY A 53 -16.20 3.94 3.55
N GLU A 54 -15.65 2.73 3.53
CA GLU A 54 -16.38 1.46 3.69
C GLU A 54 -15.92 0.63 4.89
N ALA A 55 -14.86 1.04 5.60
CA ALA A 55 -14.36 0.29 6.75
C ALA A 55 -15.33 0.37 7.93
N GLY A 56 -15.57 -0.77 8.58
CA GLY A 56 -16.30 -0.85 9.85
C GLY A 56 -15.37 -0.72 11.05
N HIS A 57 -14.10 -1.18 10.91
CA HIS A 57 -13.11 -1.17 11.97
C HIS A 57 -11.84 -0.43 11.55
N PHE A 58 -11.19 0.21 12.51
CA PHE A 58 -10.01 1.03 12.27
C PHE A 58 -8.93 0.73 13.30
N ILE A 59 -7.66 0.74 12.85
CA ILE A 59 -6.50 0.81 13.73
C ILE A 59 -5.94 2.21 13.64
N LEU A 60 -5.97 2.95 14.75
CA LEU A 60 -5.46 4.31 14.85
C LEU A 60 -4.11 4.30 15.56
N ILE A 61 -3.14 5.01 15.01
CA ILE A 61 -1.87 5.29 15.69
C ILE A 61 -1.92 6.73 16.22
N ALA A 62 -1.80 6.88 17.53
CA ALA A 62 -1.80 8.17 18.21
C ALA A 62 -0.63 8.30 19.19
N LYS A 63 -0.25 9.54 19.46
CA LYS A 63 0.83 9.89 20.39
C LYS A 63 0.31 9.91 21.83
N THR A 64 0.89 9.08 22.68
CA THR A 64 0.62 8.99 24.13
C THR A 64 1.78 9.47 24.97
N GLY A 65 2.97 9.63 24.38
CA GLY A 65 4.18 10.10 25.06
C GLY A 65 5.10 10.86 24.12
N SER A 66 6.19 11.41 24.65
CA SER A 66 7.16 12.22 23.88
C SER A 66 8.24 11.40 23.16
N ASP A 67 8.49 10.17 23.59
CA ASP A 67 9.51 9.31 22.99
C ASP A 67 9.05 8.73 21.65
N VAL A 68 9.92 8.75 20.62
CA VAL A 68 9.57 8.30 19.27
C VAL A 68 9.32 6.79 19.21
N ARG A 69 9.97 6.00 20.06
CA ARG A 69 9.87 4.54 20.00
C ARG A 69 8.75 3.98 20.87
N SER A 70 8.53 4.58 22.03
CA SER A 70 7.55 4.15 23.03
C SER A 70 6.40 5.15 23.26
N GLY A 71 6.41 6.29 22.58
CA GLY A 71 5.37 7.32 22.70
C GLY A 71 4.18 7.17 21.74
N LEU A 72 4.12 6.08 21.00
CA LEU A 72 3.00 5.80 20.10
C LEU A 72 2.20 4.60 20.59
N THR A 73 0.89 4.73 20.59
CA THR A 73 -0.06 3.66 20.93
C THR A 73 -1.00 3.40 19.77
N ALA A 74 -1.35 2.14 19.60
CA ALA A 74 -2.34 1.71 18.59
C ALA A 74 -3.67 1.44 19.27
N PHE A 75 -4.74 2.03 18.75
CA PHE A 75 -6.11 1.88 19.23
C PHE A 75 -7.00 1.26 18.18
N LEU A 76 -7.94 0.40 18.63
CA LEU A 76 -9.04 -0.07 17.81
C LEU A 76 -10.26 0.81 18.04
N PHE A 77 -10.89 1.26 16.95
CA PHE A 77 -12.18 1.92 17.04
C PHE A 77 -13.11 1.43 15.92
N HIS A 78 -14.41 1.60 16.16
CA HIS A 78 -15.47 1.22 15.24
C HIS A 78 -16.03 2.45 14.52
N ARG A 79 -16.63 2.22 13.36
CA ARG A 79 -17.29 3.28 12.59
C ARG A 79 -18.32 4.06 13.40
N ASP A 80 -19.07 3.39 14.29
CA ASP A 80 -20.13 3.97 15.08
C ASP A 80 -19.66 4.60 16.40
N ASP A 81 -18.35 4.49 16.74
CA ASP A 81 -17.82 5.18 17.91
C ASP A 81 -17.92 6.71 17.71
N PRO A 82 -18.38 7.48 18.70
CA PRO A 82 -18.56 8.92 18.57
C PRO A 82 -17.21 9.68 18.67
N GLY A 83 -17.20 10.96 18.21
CA GLY A 83 -16.06 11.86 18.35
C GLY A 83 -15.06 11.80 17.21
N TRP A 84 -15.44 11.22 16.08
CA TRP A 84 -14.67 11.28 14.83
C TRP A 84 -15.59 11.38 13.61
N ARG A 85 -15.02 11.77 12.46
CA ARG A 85 -15.74 11.82 11.18
C ARG A 85 -14.80 11.69 10.00
N ILE A 86 -15.35 11.30 8.87
CA ILE A 86 -14.70 11.47 7.58
C ILE A 86 -14.94 12.91 7.13
N GLU A 87 -13.87 13.68 6.97
CA GLU A 87 -13.93 15.07 6.53
C GLU A 87 -14.16 15.14 5.02
N ARG A 88 -13.43 14.34 4.26
CA ARG A 88 -13.58 14.25 2.81
C ARG A 88 -12.94 12.98 2.26
N ARG A 89 -13.35 12.62 1.06
CA ARG A 89 -12.59 11.71 0.20
C ARG A 89 -11.55 12.51 -0.58
N ILE A 90 -10.36 11.97 -0.67
CA ILE A 90 -9.24 12.59 -1.40
C ILE A 90 -9.22 11.97 -2.79
N GLY A 91 -9.40 12.81 -3.83
CA GLY A 91 -9.29 12.37 -5.22
C GLY A 91 -7.85 11.90 -5.52
N ILE A 92 -7.74 10.78 -6.21
CA ILE A 92 -6.48 10.18 -6.63
C ILE A 92 -6.45 9.98 -8.15
N MET A 93 -5.29 9.60 -8.67
CA MET A 93 -5.19 9.16 -10.07
C MET A 93 -5.92 7.82 -10.25
N GLY A 94 -6.82 7.76 -11.24
CA GLY A 94 -7.64 6.57 -11.51
C GLY A 94 -8.97 6.53 -10.77
N PRO A 95 -9.72 5.44 -10.91
CA PRO A 95 -11.02 5.29 -10.29
C PRO A 95 -10.91 5.16 -8.77
N GLU A 96 -11.87 5.73 -8.06
CA GLU A 96 -12.04 5.46 -6.63
C GLU A 96 -12.59 4.06 -6.43
N GLU A 97 -11.85 3.25 -5.67
CA GLU A 97 -12.26 1.89 -5.33
C GLU A 97 -12.38 1.73 -3.80
N HIS A 98 -13.27 0.85 -3.37
CA HIS A 98 -13.29 0.32 -2.00
C HIS A 98 -13.29 1.38 -0.89
N GLY A 99 -14.15 2.40 -1.00
CA GLY A 99 -14.28 3.43 0.02
C GLY A 99 -13.24 4.55 -0.07
N GLY A 100 -12.41 4.56 -1.11
CA GLY A 100 -11.48 5.64 -1.45
C GLY A 100 -10.37 5.87 -0.42
N HIS A 101 -9.68 7.00 -0.58
CA HIS A 101 -8.71 7.51 0.39
C HIS A 101 -9.32 8.68 1.14
N CYS A 102 -9.50 8.54 2.44
CA CYS A 102 -10.23 9.52 3.23
C CYS A 102 -9.30 10.33 4.15
N GLU A 103 -9.79 11.51 4.47
CA GLU A 103 -9.29 12.34 5.53
C GLU A 103 -10.22 12.21 6.73
N LEU A 104 -9.65 11.93 7.92
CA LEU A 104 -10.37 11.69 9.17
C LEU A 104 -10.03 12.78 10.18
N ILE A 105 -11.05 13.26 10.88
CA ILE A 105 -10.92 14.18 12.01
C ILE A 105 -11.34 13.47 13.29
N PHE A 106 -10.53 13.60 14.33
CA PHE A 106 -10.81 13.15 15.68
C PHE A 106 -10.96 14.38 16.55
N ASP A 107 -12.10 14.50 17.20
CA ASP A 107 -12.48 15.66 18.06
C ASP A 107 -13.10 15.13 19.35
N GLY A 108 -12.25 14.89 20.33
CA GLY A 108 -12.65 14.35 21.61
C GLY A 108 -13.16 12.90 21.58
N MET A 109 -12.73 12.08 20.60
CA MET A 109 -13.11 10.65 20.58
C MET A 109 -12.57 9.96 21.84
N THR A 110 -13.45 9.26 22.57
CA THR A 110 -13.09 8.58 23.81
C THR A 110 -13.05 7.08 23.63
N LEU A 111 -11.97 6.44 24.12
CA LEU A 111 -11.77 4.99 24.08
C LEU A 111 -11.34 4.47 25.45
N ASP A 112 -11.76 3.26 25.77
CA ASP A 112 -11.35 2.53 26.97
C ASP A 112 -10.01 1.81 26.76
N ASP A 113 -9.38 1.35 27.85
CA ASP A 113 -8.07 0.68 27.80
C ASP A 113 -8.07 -0.64 27.01
N ASP A 114 -9.19 -1.33 26.94
CA ASP A 114 -9.37 -2.57 26.18
C ASP A 114 -9.30 -2.36 24.65
N ARG A 115 -9.41 -1.11 24.20
CA ARG A 115 -9.24 -0.72 22.81
C ARG A 115 -7.78 -0.59 22.38
N MET A 116 -6.81 -0.69 23.29
CA MET A 116 -5.39 -0.65 22.95
C MET A 116 -4.92 -2.00 22.38
N LEU A 117 -4.19 -1.93 21.28
CA LEU A 117 -3.49 -3.10 20.73
C LEU A 117 -2.10 -3.23 21.35
N MET A 118 -1.82 -4.36 21.97
CA MET A 118 -0.53 -4.70 22.60
C MET A 118 -0.15 -3.79 23.80
N GLY A 119 -1.02 -2.86 24.21
CA GLY A 119 -0.78 -1.94 25.32
C GLY A 119 -0.17 -0.59 24.93
N GLU A 120 -0.04 0.27 25.93
CA GLU A 120 0.50 1.63 25.77
C GLU A 120 1.96 1.60 25.27
N GLY A 121 2.31 2.52 24.38
CA GLY A 121 3.66 2.64 23.83
C GLY A 121 4.06 1.58 22.81
N GLN A 122 3.17 0.65 22.43
CA GLN A 122 3.46 -0.40 21.46
C GLN A 122 3.04 -0.07 20.01
N GLY A 123 2.55 1.13 19.75
CA GLY A 123 2.03 1.54 18.44
C GLY A 123 3.03 1.41 17.30
N LEU A 124 4.30 1.74 17.53
CA LEU A 124 5.36 1.57 16.53
C LEU A 124 5.58 0.10 16.21
N LYS A 125 5.52 -0.79 17.20
CA LYS A 125 5.67 -2.24 17.00
C LYS A 125 4.50 -2.81 16.19
N VAL A 126 3.26 -2.42 16.51
CA VAL A 126 2.06 -2.77 15.73
C VAL A 126 2.22 -2.34 14.27
N THR A 127 2.64 -1.09 14.06
CA THR A 127 2.91 -0.53 12.74
C THR A 127 3.95 -1.34 11.97
N GLN A 128 5.07 -1.70 12.59
CA GLN A 128 6.14 -2.44 11.93
C GLN A 128 5.71 -3.87 11.54
N ILE A 129 4.95 -4.56 12.40
CA ILE A 129 4.40 -5.89 12.09
C ILE A 129 3.49 -5.79 10.85
N ARG A 130 2.55 -4.86 10.87
CA ARG A 130 1.60 -4.65 9.76
C ARG A 130 2.30 -4.27 8.47
N LEU A 131 3.24 -3.31 8.51
CA LEU A 131 3.93 -2.83 7.31
C LEU A 131 4.89 -3.87 6.71
N GLY A 132 5.47 -4.73 7.52
CA GLY A 132 6.31 -5.82 7.04
C GLY A 132 5.56 -6.74 6.08
N LEU A 133 4.42 -7.27 6.53
CA LEU A 133 3.56 -8.13 5.72
C LEU A 133 2.95 -7.37 4.53
N ALA A 134 2.49 -6.13 4.74
CA ALA A 134 1.90 -5.32 3.67
C ALA A 134 2.89 -5.07 2.51
N ARG A 135 4.17 -4.83 2.80
CA ARG A 135 5.19 -4.67 1.75
C ARG A 135 5.32 -5.92 0.87
N LEU A 136 5.27 -7.11 1.47
CA LEU A 136 5.37 -8.36 0.72
C LEU A 136 4.12 -8.60 -0.15
N THR A 137 2.92 -8.37 0.40
CA THR A 137 1.67 -8.49 -0.37
C THR A 137 1.58 -7.48 -1.52
N HIS A 138 2.11 -6.26 -1.34
CA HIS A 138 2.26 -5.30 -2.43
C HIS A 138 3.16 -5.84 -3.55
N CYS A 139 4.30 -6.47 -3.22
CA CYS A 139 5.17 -7.08 -4.22
C CYS A 139 4.44 -8.17 -5.02
N MET A 140 3.66 -9.03 -4.36
CA MET A 140 2.87 -10.07 -5.03
C MET A 140 1.89 -9.47 -6.03
N ARG A 141 1.13 -8.45 -5.62
CA ARG A 141 0.19 -7.74 -6.48
C ARG A 141 0.89 -7.09 -7.68
N TRP A 142 1.99 -6.42 -7.46
CA TRP A 142 2.76 -5.76 -8.52
C TRP A 142 3.37 -6.71 -9.52
N LEU A 143 3.83 -7.89 -9.10
CA LEU A 143 4.26 -8.94 -10.01
C LEU A 143 3.11 -9.43 -10.89
N GLY A 144 1.89 -9.54 -10.33
CA GLY A 144 0.70 -9.86 -11.10
C GLY A 144 0.39 -8.82 -12.17
N LEU A 145 0.47 -7.53 -11.83
CA LEU A 145 0.29 -6.42 -12.76
C LEU A 145 1.38 -6.42 -13.87
N ALA A 146 2.64 -6.63 -13.50
CA ALA A 146 3.75 -6.71 -14.47
C ALA A 146 3.54 -7.87 -15.46
N ARG A 147 3.17 -9.06 -14.97
CA ARG A 147 2.86 -10.21 -15.83
C ARG A 147 1.74 -9.90 -16.82
N ARG A 148 0.68 -9.25 -16.35
CA ARG A 148 -0.45 -8.85 -17.20
C ARG A 148 -0.01 -7.84 -18.26
N ALA A 149 0.80 -6.85 -17.89
CA ALA A 149 1.32 -5.86 -18.82
C ALA A 149 2.17 -6.50 -19.93
N VAL A 150 3.07 -7.42 -19.56
CA VAL A 150 3.88 -8.19 -20.55
C VAL A 150 3.00 -9.02 -21.47
N ALA A 151 1.99 -9.71 -20.95
CA ALA A 151 1.09 -10.53 -21.75
C ALA A 151 0.33 -9.69 -22.80
N ILE A 152 -0.17 -8.51 -22.40
CA ILE A 152 -0.85 -7.58 -23.33
C ILE A 152 0.12 -7.08 -24.39
N ALA A 153 1.35 -6.69 -24.01
CA ALA A 153 2.35 -6.20 -24.95
C ALA A 153 2.81 -7.30 -25.93
N ALA A 154 3.00 -8.52 -25.45
CA ALA A 154 3.41 -9.66 -26.27
C ALA A 154 2.33 -10.04 -27.29
N ASP A 155 1.06 -10.11 -26.86
CA ASP A 155 -0.08 -10.38 -27.76
C ASP A 155 -0.18 -9.28 -28.83
N TYR A 156 -0.11 -8.02 -28.44
CA TYR A 156 -0.14 -6.90 -29.38
C TYR A 156 1.02 -6.97 -30.37
N ALA A 157 2.23 -7.22 -29.90
CA ALA A 157 3.42 -7.31 -30.77
C ALA A 157 3.34 -8.47 -31.77
N ALA A 158 2.77 -9.61 -31.37
CA ALA A 158 2.59 -10.77 -32.21
C ALA A 158 1.60 -10.52 -33.38
N ASN A 159 0.59 -9.68 -33.13
CA ASN A 159 -0.49 -9.44 -34.11
C ASN A 159 -0.31 -8.13 -34.92
N ARG A 160 0.45 -7.16 -34.40
CA ARG A 160 0.65 -5.85 -35.07
C ARG A 160 1.78 -5.90 -36.07
N GLN A 161 1.46 -5.50 -37.31
CA GLN A 161 2.43 -5.32 -38.40
C GLN A 161 2.72 -3.82 -38.61
N GLY A 162 3.95 -3.52 -38.97
CA GLY A 162 4.39 -2.19 -39.39
C GLY A 162 5.72 -2.26 -40.12
N PHE A 163 5.83 -1.52 -41.22
CA PHE A 163 7.01 -1.52 -42.08
C PHE A 163 7.37 -2.93 -42.62
N GLY A 164 6.37 -3.70 -42.99
CA GLY A 164 6.53 -5.00 -43.63
C GLY A 164 6.79 -6.20 -42.73
N ILE A 165 6.94 -6.00 -41.40
CA ILE A 165 7.19 -7.09 -40.42
C ILE A 165 6.29 -6.94 -39.19
N ARG A 166 6.11 -8.03 -38.42
CA ARG A 166 5.43 -7.96 -37.13
C ARG A 166 6.30 -7.23 -36.13
N LEU A 167 5.69 -6.58 -35.15
CA LEU A 167 6.45 -5.94 -34.04
C LEU A 167 7.25 -6.98 -33.26
N ALA A 168 6.71 -8.18 -33.08
CA ALA A 168 7.39 -9.28 -32.39
C ALA A 168 8.68 -9.74 -33.06
N ASP A 169 8.84 -9.50 -34.38
CA ASP A 169 10.04 -9.86 -35.13
C ASP A 169 11.17 -8.81 -35.03
N ARG A 170 10.92 -7.71 -34.31
CA ARG A 170 11.92 -6.67 -34.05
C ARG A 170 12.74 -7.01 -32.80
N GLU A 171 14.07 -7.03 -32.95
CA GLU A 171 14.99 -7.36 -31.85
C GLU A 171 14.78 -6.48 -30.61
N SER A 172 14.55 -5.17 -30.80
CA SER A 172 14.29 -4.25 -29.69
C SER A 172 13.06 -4.61 -28.86
N ILE A 173 12.03 -5.18 -29.48
CA ILE A 173 10.82 -5.66 -28.80
C ILE A 173 11.11 -6.99 -28.07
N GLN A 174 11.82 -7.89 -28.71
CA GLN A 174 12.22 -9.18 -28.13
C GLN A 174 13.08 -9.00 -26.89
N ILE A 175 14.06 -8.09 -26.94
CA ILE A 175 14.91 -7.75 -25.79
C ILE A 175 14.08 -7.22 -24.61
N LYS A 176 13.14 -6.27 -24.86
CA LYS A 176 12.28 -5.72 -23.82
C LYS A 176 11.40 -6.79 -23.16
N LEU A 177 10.75 -7.63 -23.97
CA LEU A 177 9.89 -8.70 -23.46
C LEU A 177 10.70 -9.77 -22.73
N GLY A 178 11.87 -10.16 -23.23
CA GLY A 178 12.77 -11.12 -22.60
C GLY A 178 13.28 -10.62 -21.24
N GLN A 179 13.73 -9.36 -21.18
CA GLN A 179 14.18 -8.73 -19.94
C GLN A 179 13.05 -8.65 -18.92
N ALA A 180 11.85 -8.28 -19.36
CA ALA A 180 10.68 -8.21 -18.47
C ALA A 180 10.32 -9.57 -17.88
N ALA A 181 10.34 -10.64 -18.71
CA ALA A 181 10.07 -11.99 -18.24
C ALA A 181 11.09 -12.46 -17.19
N MET A 182 12.38 -12.22 -17.45
CA MET A 182 13.47 -12.58 -16.54
C MET A 182 13.33 -11.84 -15.20
N ASP A 183 13.09 -10.54 -15.22
CA ASP A 183 12.98 -9.74 -14.00
C ASP A 183 11.73 -10.07 -13.17
N ILE A 184 10.63 -10.45 -13.83
CA ILE A 184 9.42 -10.94 -13.15
C ILE A 184 9.72 -12.23 -12.40
N GLU A 185 10.42 -13.19 -13.01
CA GLU A 185 10.79 -14.44 -12.33
C GLU A 185 11.77 -14.18 -11.18
N MET A 186 12.75 -13.31 -11.34
CA MET A 186 13.64 -12.88 -10.26
C MET A 186 12.85 -12.28 -9.09
N GLY A 187 11.93 -11.35 -9.38
CA GLY A 187 11.07 -10.75 -8.37
C GLY A 187 10.20 -11.77 -7.64
N ARG A 188 9.66 -12.76 -8.38
CA ARG A 188 8.89 -13.87 -7.80
C ARG A 188 9.70 -14.70 -6.82
N VAL A 189 10.92 -15.08 -7.20
CA VAL A 189 11.84 -15.85 -6.33
C VAL A 189 12.18 -15.06 -5.06
N MET A 190 12.44 -13.75 -5.18
CA MET A 190 12.70 -12.88 -4.01
C MET A 190 11.51 -12.85 -3.04
N VAL A 191 10.29 -12.73 -3.56
CA VAL A 191 9.07 -12.71 -2.73
C VAL A 191 8.87 -14.08 -2.04
N MET A 192 9.02 -15.17 -2.78
CA MET A 192 8.90 -16.52 -2.21
C MET A 192 9.96 -16.79 -1.14
N ARG A 193 11.21 -16.36 -1.36
CA ARG A 193 12.27 -16.46 -0.36
C ARG A 193 11.94 -15.68 0.91
N ALA A 194 11.44 -14.43 0.77
CA ALA A 194 11.04 -13.62 1.92
C ALA A 194 9.90 -14.28 2.70
N ALA A 195 8.89 -14.82 2.00
CA ALA A 195 7.77 -15.53 2.62
C ALA A 195 8.25 -16.79 3.37
N TRP A 196 9.09 -17.60 2.74
CA TRP A 196 9.68 -18.78 3.37
C TRP A 196 10.46 -18.44 4.64
N ARG A 197 11.28 -17.37 4.63
CA ARG A 197 12.02 -16.92 5.82
C ARG A 197 11.10 -16.48 6.95
N ILE A 198 9.97 -15.83 6.62
CA ILE A 198 8.95 -15.45 7.62
C ILE A 198 8.35 -16.72 8.24
N GLU A 199 8.01 -17.71 7.44
CA GLU A 199 7.47 -18.99 7.89
C GLU A 199 8.45 -19.73 8.84
N GLN A 200 9.77 -19.60 8.59
CA GLN A 200 10.81 -20.09 9.49
C GLN A 200 11.03 -19.21 10.76
N GLY A 201 10.16 -18.27 11.06
CA GLY A 201 10.22 -17.40 12.24
C GLY A 201 11.16 -16.19 12.12
N SER A 202 11.78 -15.96 10.95
CA SER A 202 12.61 -14.78 10.71
C SER A 202 11.75 -13.54 10.48
N LYS A 203 12.23 -12.37 10.91
CA LYS A 203 11.59 -11.07 10.54
C LYS A 203 11.76 -10.72 9.05
N ALA A 204 12.69 -11.35 8.34
CA ALA A 204 13.00 -11.21 6.91
C ALA A 204 13.04 -9.74 6.39
N ARG A 205 13.44 -8.78 7.23
CA ARG A 205 13.37 -7.33 6.90
C ARG A 205 14.17 -6.99 5.65
N GLN A 206 15.38 -7.52 5.55
CA GLN A 206 16.26 -7.28 4.41
C GLN A 206 15.68 -7.89 3.13
N ASP A 207 15.20 -9.15 3.18
CA ASP A 207 14.61 -9.83 2.03
C ASP A 207 13.38 -9.08 1.52
N ILE A 208 12.50 -8.62 2.43
CA ILE A 208 11.32 -7.80 2.09
C ILE A 208 11.73 -6.48 1.44
N SER A 209 12.77 -5.81 1.97
CA SER A 209 13.24 -4.53 1.43
C SER A 209 13.84 -4.69 0.03
N ILE A 210 14.65 -5.72 -0.18
CA ILE A 210 15.23 -6.04 -1.49
C ILE A 210 14.12 -6.35 -2.50
N ALA A 211 13.16 -7.22 -2.15
CA ALA A 211 12.02 -7.56 -3.00
C ALA A 211 11.19 -6.31 -3.34
N LYS A 212 10.91 -5.44 -2.35
CA LYS A 212 10.14 -4.21 -2.55
C LYS A 212 10.80 -3.26 -3.53
N ILE A 213 12.10 -3.02 -3.41
CA ILE A 213 12.87 -2.14 -4.31
C ILE A 213 12.85 -2.71 -5.73
N HIS A 214 13.24 -3.99 -5.89
CA HIS A 214 13.29 -4.62 -7.20
C HIS A 214 11.94 -4.63 -7.90
N VAL A 215 10.88 -5.10 -7.22
CA VAL A 215 9.56 -5.27 -7.83
C VAL A 215 8.90 -3.92 -8.16
N SER A 216 9.13 -2.87 -7.34
CA SER A 216 8.60 -1.54 -7.67
C SER A 216 9.26 -0.93 -8.90
N GLN A 217 10.57 -1.05 -9.04
CA GLN A 217 11.31 -0.58 -10.23
C GLN A 217 10.94 -1.40 -11.48
N LEU A 218 10.84 -2.71 -11.34
CA LEU A 218 10.40 -3.63 -12.37
C LEU A 218 9.02 -3.23 -12.92
N LEU A 219 8.02 -3.04 -12.05
CA LEU A 219 6.66 -2.71 -12.48
C LEU A 219 6.63 -1.42 -13.30
N ASN A 220 7.32 -0.35 -12.83
CA ASN A 220 7.43 0.91 -13.56
C ASN A 220 7.99 0.71 -14.97
N ARG A 221 9.12 0.03 -15.09
CA ARG A 221 9.78 -0.20 -16.39
C ARG A 221 8.90 -1.04 -17.30
N VAL A 222 8.41 -2.18 -16.81
CA VAL A 222 7.61 -3.12 -17.61
C VAL A 222 6.31 -2.48 -18.10
N THR A 223 5.64 -1.70 -17.26
CA THR A 223 4.41 -1.02 -17.67
C THR A 223 4.69 0.07 -18.71
N SER A 224 5.76 0.86 -18.51
CA SER A 224 6.19 1.87 -19.50
C SER A 224 6.55 1.23 -20.84
N ASP A 225 7.31 0.14 -20.84
CA ASP A 225 7.66 -0.60 -22.04
C ASP A 225 6.43 -1.22 -22.71
N ALA A 226 5.48 -1.76 -21.96
CA ALA A 226 4.23 -2.31 -22.50
C ALA A 226 3.38 -1.23 -23.18
N ILE A 227 3.25 -0.05 -22.55
CA ILE A 227 2.55 1.10 -23.15
C ILE A 227 3.25 1.51 -24.44
N GLN A 228 4.57 1.62 -24.45
CA GLN A 228 5.35 1.98 -25.63
C GLN A 228 5.18 0.94 -26.76
N ILE A 229 5.21 -0.36 -26.46
CA ILE A 229 5.01 -1.43 -27.44
C ILE A 229 3.62 -1.34 -28.06
N CYS A 230 2.59 -1.09 -27.26
CA CYS A 230 1.20 -0.98 -27.72
C CYS A 230 0.89 0.36 -28.41
N GLY A 231 1.81 1.33 -28.39
CA GLY A 231 1.64 2.66 -28.99
C GLY A 231 0.39 3.38 -28.48
N ALA A 232 -0.37 4.04 -29.36
CA ALA A 232 -1.56 4.80 -28.97
C ALA A 232 -2.60 3.96 -28.20
N ARG A 233 -2.71 2.67 -28.52
CA ARG A 233 -3.62 1.75 -27.81
C ARG A 233 -3.17 1.52 -26.36
N GLY A 234 -1.86 1.49 -26.09
CA GLY A 234 -1.32 1.36 -24.73
C GLY A 234 -1.62 2.57 -23.85
N TYR A 235 -1.77 3.74 -24.46
CA TYR A 235 -2.09 5.00 -23.79
C TYR A 235 -3.61 5.22 -23.62
N SER A 236 -4.43 4.46 -24.36
CA SER A 236 -5.88 4.58 -24.34
C SER A 236 -6.54 3.70 -23.28
N LYS A 237 -7.83 3.95 -23.03
CA LYS A 237 -8.67 3.10 -22.17
C LYS A 237 -9.07 1.75 -22.81
N ASP A 238 -8.65 1.50 -24.04
CA ASP A 238 -8.86 0.20 -24.71
C ASP A 238 -8.03 -0.92 -24.12
N THR A 239 -7.04 -0.56 -23.29
CA THR A 239 -6.25 -1.50 -22.49
C THR A 239 -6.25 -1.10 -21.03
N VAL A 240 -5.95 -2.05 -20.15
CA VAL A 240 -5.81 -1.79 -18.72
C VAL A 240 -4.38 -1.36 -18.33
N LEU A 241 -3.53 -1.01 -19.28
CA LEU A 241 -2.14 -0.64 -19.04
C LEU A 241 -2.04 0.67 -18.26
N GLU A 242 -2.95 1.64 -18.49
CA GLU A 242 -3.02 2.87 -17.71
C GLU A 242 -3.20 2.59 -16.20
N LEU A 243 -4.09 1.65 -15.85
CA LEU A 243 -4.34 1.26 -14.46
C LEU A 243 -3.10 0.64 -13.81
N SER A 244 -2.31 -0.11 -14.58
CA SER A 244 -1.05 -0.67 -14.08
C SER A 244 -0.04 0.43 -13.73
N LEU A 245 0.00 1.53 -14.48
CA LEU A 245 0.89 2.67 -14.22
C LEU A 245 0.48 3.46 -12.98
N ILE A 246 -0.81 3.74 -12.80
CA ILE A 246 -1.29 4.56 -11.68
C ILE A 246 -1.28 3.82 -10.34
N HIS A 247 -1.40 2.49 -10.33
CA HIS A 247 -1.31 1.69 -9.10
C HIS A 247 0.12 1.50 -8.56
N ILE A 248 1.15 2.02 -9.23
CA ILE A 248 2.55 1.97 -8.79
C ILE A 248 2.86 2.99 -7.69
N SER A 249 1.99 3.92 -7.43
CA SER A 249 2.22 5.21 -6.77
C SER A 249 2.54 5.20 -5.27
N GLU A 250 3.19 4.17 -4.74
CA GLU A 250 3.95 4.38 -3.50
C GLU A 250 5.42 4.65 -3.88
N PRO A 251 5.91 5.91 -3.73
CA PRO A 251 7.31 6.17 -3.90
C PRO A 251 8.12 5.24 -2.99
N THR A 252 9.12 4.60 -3.56
CA THR A 252 10.11 3.87 -2.77
C THR A 252 10.75 4.86 -1.81
N ARG A 253 10.35 4.82 -0.55
CA ARG A 253 11.00 5.62 0.48
C ARG A 253 12.40 5.07 0.67
N PRO A 254 13.45 5.93 0.61
CA PRO A 254 14.74 5.53 1.14
C PRO A 254 14.51 5.12 2.60
N THR A 255 14.86 3.90 2.94
CA THR A 255 15.02 3.54 4.36
C THR A 255 16.34 4.17 4.81
N PRO A 256 16.33 4.95 5.90
CA PRO A 256 17.56 5.36 6.53
C PRO A 256 18.35 4.15 7.02
#